data_a533b9c84dfa462b04447ff6ae6d6dfe
#
_entry.id   a533b9c84dfa462b04447ff6ae6d6dfe
#
_cell.length_a   1.000
_cell.length_b   1.000
_cell.length_c   1.000
_cell.angle_alpha   90.00
_cell.angle_beta   90.00
_cell.angle_gamma   90.00
#
_symmetry.space_group_name_H-M   'P 1'
#
loop_
_entity.id
_entity.type
_entity.pdbx_description
1 polymer ?
#
loop_
_entity_poly.entity_id
_entity_poly.type
_entity_poly.pdbx_seq_one_letter_code
_entity_poly.pdbx_strand_id
1 'polypeptide(L)'
;MDKVALVTGITGQDGSYLAELLISKGYTVVGTVRATISSDDERFKNLSAVINSKNLIIESCDLCDYGAMDRIIRKYKPKEVYNLAAQSDVGESFKTPLATCSMNMLGVVNLLEVVRNSDPDIRMYQASTSEMFGDNTTTPQNEDTLFSPVSPYGVAKLAAHYMVRSYRSSYNMFAASGILFN
;
A
#
# COMPACT_ATOMS: atom_id res chain seq x y z
N MET A 1 -12.86 20.77 -5.60
CA MET A 1 -12.11 20.09 -4.54
C MET A 1 -10.90 19.46 -5.21
N ASP A 2 -9.72 19.72 -4.69
CA ASP A 2 -8.50 19.17 -5.25
C ASP A 2 -8.47 17.64 -5.06
N LYS A 3 -8.31 16.92 -6.16
CA LYS A 3 -8.21 15.46 -6.15
C LYS A 3 -6.80 15.08 -5.71
N VAL A 4 -6.60 14.80 -4.43
CA VAL A 4 -5.31 14.35 -3.90
C VAL A 4 -5.39 12.86 -3.57
N ALA A 5 -4.41 12.09 -4.05
CA ALA A 5 -4.23 10.68 -3.73
C ALA A 5 -2.85 10.45 -3.10
N LEU A 6 -2.80 9.64 -2.05
CA LEU A 6 -1.56 9.14 -1.45
C LEU A 6 -1.29 7.73 -1.99
N VAL A 7 -0.11 7.50 -2.52
CA VAL A 7 0.32 6.19 -3.06
C VAL A 7 1.60 5.77 -2.34
N THR A 8 1.52 4.74 -1.50
CA THR A 8 2.73 4.15 -0.90
C THR A 8 3.32 3.12 -1.87
N GLY A 9 4.65 2.96 -1.84
CA GLY A 9 5.32 2.07 -2.80
C GLY A 9 5.26 2.58 -4.25
N ILE A 10 5.26 3.88 -4.43
CA ILE A 10 5.05 4.54 -5.72
C ILE A 10 6.11 4.18 -6.77
N THR A 11 7.31 3.79 -6.38
CA THR A 11 8.40 3.39 -7.29
C THR A 11 8.29 1.94 -7.77
N GLY A 12 7.35 1.16 -7.22
CA GLY A 12 7.05 -0.18 -7.71
C GLY A 12 6.29 -0.14 -9.05
N GLN A 13 6.15 -1.29 -9.69
CA GLN A 13 5.45 -1.41 -10.98
C GLN A 13 4.01 -0.85 -10.88
N ASP A 14 3.19 -1.39 -9.99
CA ASP A 14 1.79 -0.97 -9.85
C ASP A 14 1.67 0.48 -9.36
N GLY A 15 2.57 0.90 -8.45
CA GLY A 15 2.60 2.27 -7.93
C GLY A 15 2.86 3.29 -9.03
N SER A 16 3.78 3.00 -9.92
CA SER A 16 4.13 3.89 -11.04
C SER A 16 3.00 4.01 -12.06
N TYR A 17 2.41 2.89 -12.49
CA TYR A 17 1.27 2.91 -13.41
C TYR A 17 0.04 3.59 -12.80
N LEU A 18 -0.20 3.37 -11.50
CA LEU A 18 -1.28 4.06 -10.81
C LEU A 18 -1.03 5.57 -10.74
N ALA A 19 0.20 6.00 -10.50
CA ALA A 19 0.56 7.42 -10.49
C ALA A 19 0.30 8.07 -11.87
N GLU A 20 0.70 7.42 -12.96
CA GLU A 20 0.42 7.89 -14.32
C GLU A 20 -1.09 8.02 -14.56
N LEU A 21 -1.86 7.00 -14.21
CA LEU A 21 -3.31 7.00 -14.37
C LEU A 21 -3.98 8.11 -13.55
N LEU A 22 -3.60 8.29 -12.29
CA LEU A 22 -4.18 9.31 -11.42
C LEU A 22 -3.85 10.71 -11.91
N ILE A 23 -2.60 10.97 -12.31
CA ILE A 23 -2.18 12.26 -12.88
C ILE A 23 -2.95 12.55 -14.17
N SER A 24 -3.13 11.58 -15.06
CA SER A 24 -3.93 11.73 -16.28
C SER A 24 -5.40 12.07 -16.01
N LYS A 25 -5.92 11.66 -14.84
CA LYS A 25 -7.28 11.99 -14.36
C LYS A 25 -7.36 13.30 -13.57
N GLY A 26 -6.27 14.07 -13.51
CA GLY A 26 -6.20 15.37 -12.86
C GLY A 26 -6.02 15.31 -11.34
N TYR A 27 -5.49 14.22 -10.81
CA TYR A 27 -5.11 14.15 -9.40
C TYR A 27 -3.73 14.79 -9.16
N THR A 28 -3.56 15.34 -7.96
CA THR A 28 -2.24 15.50 -7.37
C THR A 28 -1.90 14.20 -6.63
N VAL A 29 -0.78 13.57 -6.99
CA VAL A 29 -0.33 12.31 -6.42
C VAL A 29 0.81 12.60 -5.45
N VAL A 30 0.63 12.18 -4.19
CA VAL A 30 1.67 12.17 -3.17
C VAL A 30 2.19 10.74 -3.07
N GLY A 31 3.40 10.50 -3.52
CA GLY A 31 4.03 9.18 -3.47
C GLY A 31 4.98 9.06 -2.30
N THR A 32 4.99 7.93 -1.58
CA THR A 32 5.98 7.71 -0.52
C THR A 32 7.05 6.71 -0.91
N VAL A 33 8.26 6.97 -0.44
CA VAL A 33 9.45 6.13 -0.57
C VAL A 33 10.17 6.02 0.76
N ARG A 34 10.84 4.88 1.06
CA ARG A 34 11.42 4.60 2.39
C ARG A 34 12.68 5.39 2.76
N ALA A 35 13.32 6.03 1.83
CA ALA A 35 14.58 6.74 2.10
C ALA A 35 14.62 8.07 1.37
N THR A 36 15.41 8.99 1.91
CA THR A 36 15.78 10.19 1.16
C THR A 36 16.51 9.75 -0.09
N ILE A 37 15.98 10.10 -1.26
CA ILE A 37 16.45 9.58 -2.54
C ILE A 37 16.94 10.74 -3.36
N SER A 38 18.12 10.60 -3.99
CA SER A 38 18.54 11.52 -5.03
C SER A 38 17.67 11.31 -6.28
N SER A 39 17.54 12.35 -7.09
CA SER A 39 16.78 12.28 -8.36
C SER A 39 17.30 11.20 -9.33
N ASP A 40 18.54 10.76 -9.16
CA ASP A 40 19.23 9.82 -10.04
C ASP A 40 19.11 8.37 -9.56
N ASP A 41 18.32 8.09 -8.53
CA ASP A 41 18.13 6.74 -8.01
C ASP A 41 17.36 5.86 -9.01
N GLU A 42 17.92 4.68 -9.28
CA GLU A 42 17.33 3.71 -10.24
C GLU A 42 15.89 3.34 -9.91
N ARG A 43 15.47 3.47 -8.64
CA ARG A 43 14.09 3.23 -8.21
C ARG A 43 13.09 4.15 -8.90
N PHE A 44 13.52 5.33 -9.37
CA PHE A 44 12.66 6.25 -10.11
C PHE A 44 12.49 5.94 -11.60
N LYS A 45 13.18 4.93 -12.14
CA LYS A 45 13.03 4.55 -13.55
C LYS A 45 11.58 4.29 -13.94
N ASN A 46 10.82 3.64 -13.04
CA ASN A 46 9.41 3.36 -13.27
C ASN A 46 8.54 4.62 -13.33
N LEU A 47 8.98 5.72 -12.73
CA LEU A 47 8.26 7.00 -12.72
C LEU A 47 8.67 7.93 -13.86
N SER A 48 9.53 7.50 -14.80
CA SER A 48 10.11 8.34 -15.85
C SER A 48 9.05 9.14 -16.64
N ALA A 49 7.87 8.59 -16.86
CA ALA A 49 6.80 9.26 -17.59
C ALA A 49 6.18 10.44 -16.80
N VAL A 50 6.26 10.44 -15.47
CA VAL A 50 5.58 11.43 -14.62
C VAL A 50 6.48 12.16 -13.64
N ILE A 51 7.76 11.79 -13.55
CA ILE A 51 8.70 12.34 -12.55
C ILE A 51 8.82 13.87 -12.59
N ASN A 52 8.66 14.47 -13.77
CA ASN A 52 8.70 15.91 -13.98
C ASN A 52 7.31 16.57 -13.90
N SER A 53 6.26 15.81 -13.58
CA SER A 53 4.91 16.36 -13.45
C SER A 53 4.81 17.24 -12.21
N LYS A 54 4.26 18.46 -12.37
CA LYS A 54 3.93 19.33 -11.22
C LYS A 54 2.88 18.73 -10.28
N ASN A 55 2.18 17.69 -10.74
CA ASN A 55 1.15 17.00 -9.99
C ASN A 55 1.69 15.75 -9.27
N LEU A 56 3.01 15.49 -9.32
CA LEU A 56 3.67 14.43 -8.55
C LEU A 56 4.50 15.06 -7.44
N ILE A 57 4.29 14.60 -6.22
CA ILE A 57 5.03 14.98 -5.02
C ILE A 57 5.61 13.71 -4.42
N ILE A 58 6.91 13.69 -4.13
CA ILE A 58 7.57 12.56 -3.48
C ILE A 58 7.91 12.94 -2.04
N GLU A 59 7.47 12.13 -1.09
CA GLU A 59 7.78 12.26 0.34
C GLU A 59 8.56 11.04 0.82
N SER A 60 9.53 11.28 1.72
CA SER A 60 10.24 10.18 2.40
C SER A 60 9.43 9.73 3.62
N CYS A 61 9.01 8.46 3.63
CA CYS A 61 8.24 7.89 4.73
C CYS A 61 8.40 6.37 4.78
N ASP A 62 8.73 5.84 5.96
CA ASP A 62 8.56 4.42 6.24
C ASP A 62 7.10 4.16 6.64
N LEU A 63 6.50 3.10 6.12
CA LEU A 63 5.13 2.73 6.44
C LEU A 63 4.92 2.45 7.94
N CYS A 64 5.99 2.05 8.64
CA CYS A 64 5.98 1.81 10.08
C CYS A 64 6.18 3.09 10.92
N ASP A 65 6.49 4.23 10.31
CA ASP A 65 6.60 5.51 11.02
C ASP A 65 5.24 6.23 11.06
N TYR A 66 4.52 6.03 12.18
CA TYR A 66 3.22 6.67 12.42
C TYR A 66 3.29 8.19 12.29
N GLY A 67 4.29 8.80 12.92
CA GLY A 67 4.41 10.27 12.96
C GLY A 67 4.67 10.86 11.58
N ALA A 68 5.51 10.22 10.76
CA ALA A 68 5.76 10.66 9.39
C ALA A 68 4.50 10.52 8.53
N MET A 69 3.80 9.39 8.62
CA MET A 69 2.58 9.15 7.86
C MET A 69 1.46 10.12 8.26
N ASP A 70 1.26 10.37 9.57
CA ASP A 70 0.27 11.32 10.08
C ASP A 70 0.55 12.74 9.57
N ARG A 71 1.83 13.18 9.60
CA ARG A 71 2.22 14.49 9.02
C ARG A 71 1.88 14.61 7.54
N ILE A 72 2.14 13.56 6.75
CA ILE A 72 1.86 13.55 5.31
C ILE A 72 0.35 13.64 5.08
N ILE A 73 -0.46 12.81 5.74
CA ILE A 73 -1.91 12.82 5.56
C ILE A 73 -2.51 14.16 5.99
N ARG A 74 -2.09 14.74 7.11
CA ARG A 74 -2.57 16.06 7.55
C ARG A 74 -2.14 17.21 6.63
N LYS A 75 -0.92 17.12 6.07
CA LYS A 75 -0.38 18.14 5.15
C LYS A 75 -1.13 18.16 3.83
N TYR A 76 -1.34 17.00 3.23
CA TYR A 76 -1.87 16.89 1.87
C TYR A 76 -3.37 16.58 1.81
N LYS A 77 -3.97 16.13 2.90
CA LYS A 77 -5.41 15.79 3.03
C LYS A 77 -5.94 14.94 1.87
N PRO A 78 -5.29 13.80 1.58
CA PRO A 78 -5.71 12.95 0.47
C PRO A 78 -7.14 12.47 0.69
N LYS A 79 -7.90 12.34 -0.38
CA LYS A 79 -9.22 11.71 -0.35
C LYS A 79 -9.15 10.20 -0.64
N GLU A 80 -8.06 9.77 -1.22
CA GLU A 80 -7.81 8.38 -1.54
C GLU A 80 -6.38 7.99 -1.10
N VAL A 81 -6.25 6.82 -0.50
CA VAL A 81 -4.98 6.24 -0.06
C VAL A 81 -4.84 4.85 -0.69
N TYR A 82 -3.79 4.66 -1.45
CA TYR A 82 -3.45 3.39 -2.11
C TYR A 82 -2.19 2.82 -1.49
N ASN A 83 -2.34 1.75 -0.70
CA ASN A 83 -1.21 1.10 -0.07
C ASN A 83 -0.69 -0.06 -0.93
N LEU A 84 0.36 0.23 -1.68
CA LEU A 84 1.07 -0.73 -2.53
C LEU A 84 2.47 -1.06 -1.98
N ALA A 85 2.89 -0.38 -0.90
CA ALA A 85 4.17 -0.65 -0.26
C ALA A 85 4.16 -2.02 0.44
N ALA A 86 5.14 -2.83 0.13
CA ALA A 86 5.38 -4.12 0.78
C ALA A 86 6.84 -4.55 0.64
N GLN A 87 7.29 -5.45 1.51
CA GLN A 87 8.35 -6.38 1.18
C GLN A 87 7.68 -7.51 0.38
N SER A 88 7.89 -7.58 -0.94
CA SER A 88 7.10 -8.42 -1.86
C SER A 88 7.80 -9.69 -2.32
N ASP A 89 9.07 -9.88 -1.98
CA ASP A 89 9.82 -11.09 -2.33
C ASP A 89 9.51 -12.21 -1.33
N VAL A 90 8.86 -13.28 -1.82
CA VAL A 90 8.49 -14.45 -1.02
C VAL A 90 9.73 -15.16 -0.46
N GLY A 91 10.77 -15.32 -1.29
CA GLY A 91 12.03 -15.97 -0.88
C GLY A 91 12.74 -15.18 0.22
N GLU A 92 12.78 -13.85 0.11
CA GLU A 92 13.35 -12.97 1.12
C GLU A 92 12.57 -13.03 2.44
N SER A 93 11.26 -13.27 2.40
CA SER A 93 10.43 -13.36 3.61
C SER A 93 10.85 -14.50 4.55
N PHE A 94 11.42 -15.59 4.02
CA PHE A 94 11.97 -16.68 4.84
C PHE A 94 13.29 -16.29 5.51
N LYS A 95 14.08 -15.40 4.90
CA LYS A 95 15.34 -14.93 5.48
C LYS A 95 15.12 -13.81 6.49
N THR A 96 14.13 -12.95 6.26
CA THR A 96 13.86 -11.77 7.09
C THR A 96 12.39 -11.71 7.55
N PRO A 97 11.87 -12.75 8.26
CA PRO A 97 10.46 -12.83 8.59
C PRO A 97 9.98 -11.70 9.51
N LEU A 98 10.81 -11.24 10.44
CA LEU A 98 10.46 -10.12 11.32
C LEU A 98 10.27 -8.80 10.54
N ALA A 99 11.19 -8.48 9.63
CA ALA A 99 11.09 -7.29 8.80
C ALA A 99 9.88 -7.38 7.86
N THR A 100 9.62 -8.57 7.29
CA THR A 100 8.46 -8.83 6.45
C THR A 100 7.15 -8.61 7.22
N CYS A 101 7.02 -9.18 8.42
CA CYS A 101 5.82 -8.99 9.26
C CYS A 101 5.66 -7.54 9.70
N SER A 102 6.73 -6.87 10.11
CA SER A 102 6.68 -5.45 10.49
C SER A 102 6.15 -4.60 9.35
N MET A 103 6.68 -4.75 8.16
CA MET A 103 6.25 -3.94 7.02
C MET A 103 4.87 -4.32 6.51
N ASN A 104 4.63 -5.61 6.25
CA ASN A 104 3.45 -6.07 5.52
C ASN A 104 2.21 -6.21 6.41
N MET A 105 2.38 -6.29 7.72
CA MET A 105 1.26 -6.35 8.67
C MET A 105 1.21 -5.09 9.55
N LEU A 106 2.24 -4.83 10.36
CA LEU A 106 2.21 -3.69 11.30
C LEU A 106 2.19 -2.35 10.58
N GLY A 107 2.93 -2.21 9.47
CA GLY A 107 2.85 -1.01 8.63
C GLY A 107 1.45 -0.74 8.08
N VAL A 108 0.69 -1.79 7.73
CA VAL A 108 -0.71 -1.64 7.30
C VAL A 108 -1.60 -1.20 8.46
N VAL A 109 -1.44 -1.79 9.64
CA VAL A 109 -2.16 -1.37 10.86
C VAL A 109 -1.86 0.09 11.18
N ASN A 110 -0.59 0.48 11.08
CA ASN A 110 -0.15 1.85 11.29
C ASN A 110 -0.87 2.83 10.35
N LEU A 111 -0.92 2.50 9.04
CA LEU A 111 -1.62 3.32 8.06
C LEU A 111 -3.12 3.40 8.33
N LEU A 112 -3.76 2.27 8.69
CA LEU A 112 -5.17 2.22 9.05
C LEU A 112 -5.47 3.14 10.25
N GLU A 113 -4.63 3.13 11.29
CA GLU A 113 -4.77 4.00 12.45
C GLU A 113 -4.59 5.49 12.10
N VAL A 114 -3.62 5.81 11.25
CA VAL A 114 -3.42 7.20 10.80
C VAL A 114 -4.64 7.68 10.01
N VAL A 115 -5.14 6.87 9.07
CA VAL A 115 -6.34 7.22 8.26
C VAL A 115 -7.54 7.41 9.19
N ARG A 116 -7.80 6.45 10.08
CA ARG A 116 -8.92 6.49 11.02
C ARG A 116 -8.92 7.76 11.90
N ASN A 117 -7.74 8.17 12.36
CA ASN A 117 -7.58 9.31 13.26
C ASN A 117 -7.49 10.66 12.55
N SER A 118 -7.38 10.67 11.22
CA SER A 118 -7.21 11.91 10.42
C SER A 118 -8.50 12.39 9.77
N ASP A 119 -9.13 11.57 8.94
CA ASP A 119 -10.36 11.91 8.21
C ASP A 119 -11.12 10.61 7.90
N PRO A 120 -12.31 10.39 8.47
CA PRO A 120 -13.10 9.16 8.26
C PRO A 120 -13.59 9.00 6.81
N ASP A 121 -13.60 10.07 6.02
CA ASP A 121 -14.04 10.05 4.63
C ASP A 121 -12.94 9.62 3.64
N ILE A 122 -11.71 9.39 4.12
CA ILE A 122 -10.62 8.87 3.28
C ILE A 122 -10.95 7.45 2.81
N ARG A 123 -10.87 7.24 1.50
CA ARG A 123 -11.07 5.94 0.86
C ARG A 123 -9.72 5.23 0.75
N MET A 124 -9.58 4.10 1.44
CA MET A 124 -8.32 3.34 1.46
C MET A 124 -8.43 2.06 0.63
N TYR A 125 -7.43 1.83 -0.21
CA TYR A 125 -7.20 0.57 -0.90
C TYR A 125 -5.92 -0.09 -0.37
N GLN A 126 -6.01 -1.39 -0.07
CA GLN A 126 -4.89 -2.25 0.33
C GLN A 126 -4.63 -3.29 -0.74
N ALA A 127 -3.42 -3.32 -1.27
CA ALA A 127 -2.98 -4.45 -2.10
C ALA A 127 -2.81 -5.69 -1.22
N SER A 128 -3.65 -6.69 -1.44
CA SER A 128 -3.49 -8.06 -0.94
C SER A 128 -2.83 -8.93 -2.03
N THR A 129 -2.79 -10.23 -1.88
CA THR A 129 -2.04 -11.13 -2.77
C THR A 129 -2.69 -12.50 -2.88
N SER A 130 -2.54 -13.16 -4.01
CA SER A 130 -2.88 -14.58 -4.21
C SER A 130 -2.06 -15.53 -3.31
N GLU A 131 -0.88 -15.11 -2.84
CA GLU A 131 -0.07 -15.90 -1.88
C GLU A 131 -0.79 -16.21 -0.55
N MET A 132 -1.91 -15.53 -0.27
CA MET A 132 -2.77 -15.86 0.86
C MET A 132 -3.48 -17.21 0.67
N PHE A 133 -3.71 -17.65 -0.57
CA PHE A 133 -4.29 -18.97 -0.86
C PHE A 133 -3.27 -20.11 -0.65
N GLY A 134 -1.98 -19.82 -0.82
CA GLY A 134 -0.88 -20.74 -0.53
C GLY A 134 -1.02 -22.08 -1.23
N ASP A 135 -1.15 -23.17 -0.45
CA ASP A 135 -1.30 -24.54 -0.95
C ASP A 135 -2.75 -24.99 -1.18
N ASN A 136 -3.72 -24.07 -1.14
CA ASN A 136 -5.11 -24.41 -1.46
C ASN A 136 -5.25 -24.81 -2.94
N THR A 137 -5.81 -26.01 -3.17
CA THR A 137 -5.92 -26.61 -4.50
C THR A 137 -7.21 -26.26 -5.24
N THR A 138 -8.10 -25.47 -4.65
CA THR A 138 -9.35 -25.01 -5.29
C THR A 138 -9.05 -24.14 -6.51
N THR A 139 -9.68 -24.48 -7.64
CA THR A 139 -9.57 -23.70 -8.89
C THR A 139 -10.93 -23.60 -9.60
N PRO A 140 -11.31 -22.43 -10.11
CA PRO A 140 -10.65 -21.13 -9.89
C PRO A 140 -10.80 -20.65 -8.43
N GLN A 141 -9.82 -19.89 -7.96
CA GLN A 141 -9.90 -19.24 -6.64
C GLN A 141 -10.74 -17.97 -6.73
N ASN A 142 -11.47 -17.66 -5.66
CA ASN A 142 -12.28 -16.45 -5.49
C ASN A 142 -12.27 -16.00 -4.02
N GLU A 143 -13.06 -14.99 -3.69
CA GLU A 143 -13.11 -14.39 -2.36
C GLU A 143 -13.64 -15.33 -1.26
N ASP A 144 -14.35 -16.39 -1.64
CA ASP A 144 -14.88 -17.43 -0.72
C ASP A 144 -13.90 -18.60 -0.54
N THR A 145 -12.82 -18.65 -1.34
CA THR A 145 -11.80 -19.68 -1.23
C THR A 145 -11.04 -19.53 0.08
N LEU A 146 -10.88 -20.64 0.82
CA LEU A 146 -10.15 -20.62 2.09
C LEU A 146 -8.68 -20.26 1.88
N PHE A 147 -8.18 -19.38 2.74
CA PHE A 147 -6.77 -19.02 2.75
C PHE A 147 -5.93 -20.08 3.46
N SER A 148 -4.78 -20.42 2.89
CA SER A 148 -3.82 -21.41 3.42
C SER A 148 -2.37 -21.00 3.13
N PRO A 149 -1.92 -19.80 3.62
CA PRO A 149 -0.61 -19.27 3.27
C PRO A 149 0.52 -20.16 3.80
N VAL A 150 1.56 -20.37 2.97
CA VAL A 150 2.71 -21.24 3.26
C VAL A 150 4.03 -20.47 3.39
N SER A 151 4.00 -19.14 3.34
CA SER A 151 5.19 -18.30 3.49
C SER A 151 4.98 -17.19 4.53
N PRO A 152 6.05 -16.69 5.18
CA PRO A 152 5.95 -15.52 6.06
C PRO A 152 5.33 -14.30 5.36
N TYR A 153 5.62 -14.11 4.06
CA TYR A 153 4.98 -13.10 3.23
C TYR A 153 3.47 -13.29 3.15
N GLY A 154 3.01 -14.49 2.75
CA GLY A 154 1.58 -14.81 2.63
C GLY A 154 0.84 -14.65 3.96
N VAL A 155 1.43 -15.12 5.07
CA VAL A 155 0.87 -14.97 6.42
C VAL A 155 0.75 -13.49 6.81
N ALA A 156 1.78 -12.68 6.60
CA ALA A 156 1.75 -11.25 6.93
C ALA A 156 0.72 -10.50 6.09
N LYS A 157 0.60 -10.81 4.80
CA LYS A 157 -0.40 -10.22 3.91
C LYS A 157 -1.82 -10.65 4.26
N LEU A 158 -2.03 -11.90 4.68
CA LEU A 158 -3.33 -12.38 5.17
C LEU A 158 -3.73 -11.67 6.46
N ALA A 159 -2.81 -11.51 7.40
CA ALA A 159 -3.07 -10.75 8.62
C ALA A 159 -3.49 -9.30 8.31
N ALA A 160 -2.77 -8.62 7.40
CA ALA A 160 -3.13 -7.28 6.93
C ALA A 160 -4.51 -7.25 6.26
N HIS A 161 -4.83 -8.25 5.43
CA HIS A 161 -6.14 -8.38 4.77
C HIS A 161 -7.28 -8.44 5.81
N TYR A 162 -7.13 -9.25 6.85
CA TYR A 162 -8.11 -9.33 7.94
C TYR A 162 -8.16 -8.05 8.79
N MET A 163 -7.04 -7.35 8.99
CA MET A 163 -7.04 -6.06 9.66
C MET A 163 -7.87 -5.03 8.90
N VAL A 164 -7.71 -4.94 7.56
CA VAL A 164 -8.54 -4.06 6.73
C VAL A 164 -10.04 -4.40 6.87
N ARG A 165 -10.39 -5.69 6.83
CA ARG A 165 -11.78 -6.15 7.05
C ARG A 165 -12.29 -5.76 8.42
N SER A 166 -11.49 -5.94 9.48
CA SER A 166 -11.82 -5.59 10.85
C SER A 166 -12.07 -4.08 11.00
N TYR A 167 -11.18 -3.24 10.46
CA TYR A 167 -11.33 -1.79 10.53
C TYR A 167 -12.56 -1.28 9.78
N ARG A 168 -12.85 -1.86 8.60
CA ARG A 168 -14.10 -1.56 7.88
C ARG A 168 -15.33 -1.85 8.71
N SER A 169 -15.37 -3.01 9.38
CA SER A 169 -16.54 -3.44 10.16
C SER A 169 -16.66 -2.70 11.50
N SER A 170 -15.54 -2.45 12.18
CA SER A 170 -15.53 -1.90 13.54
C SER A 170 -15.58 -0.38 13.61
N TYR A 171 -15.00 0.28 12.60
CA TYR A 171 -14.86 1.75 12.59
C TYR A 171 -15.59 2.43 11.43
N ASN A 172 -16.37 1.67 10.66
CA ASN A 172 -17.11 2.17 9.49
C ASN A 172 -16.22 2.91 8.47
N MET A 173 -14.96 2.47 8.33
CA MET A 173 -14.02 3.04 7.37
C MET A 173 -14.31 2.54 5.95
N PHE A 174 -14.15 3.40 4.95
CA PHE A 174 -14.06 2.92 3.57
C PHE A 174 -12.67 2.33 3.33
N ALA A 175 -12.53 1.05 3.59
CA ALA A 175 -11.29 0.31 3.37
C ALA A 175 -11.55 -0.97 2.55
N ALA A 176 -10.92 -1.09 1.40
CA ALA A 176 -11.06 -2.23 0.48
C ALA A 176 -9.72 -2.91 0.25
N SER A 177 -9.75 -4.22 0.00
CA SER A 177 -8.57 -5.00 -0.37
C SER A 177 -8.77 -5.64 -1.73
N GLY A 178 -7.79 -5.53 -2.62
CA GLY A 178 -7.74 -6.27 -3.88
C GLY A 178 -6.81 -7.46 -3.76
N ILE A 179 -7.26 -8.66 -4.11
CA ILE A 179 -6.41 -9.86 -4.17
C ILE A 179 -5.73 -9.88 -5.53
N LEU A 180 -4.44 -9.54 -5.54
CA LEU A 180 -3.68 -9.45 -6.78
C LEU A 180 -3.07 -10.80 -7.13
N PHE A 181 -3.22 -11.19 -8.39
CA PHE A 181 -2.58 -12.33 -9.02
C PHE A 181 -1.50 -11.82 -9.97
N ASN A 182 -0.39 -12.52 -10.03
CA ASN A 182 0.70 -12.22 -10.96
C ASN A 182 0.44 -12.83 -12.34
#